data_02d457b8cc1e3f983263ab5955e0e1fd
#
_entry.id   02d457b8cc1e3f983263ab5955e0e1fd
#
_cell.length_a   1.000
_cell.length_b   1.000
_cell.length_c   1.000
_cell.angle_alpha   90.00
_cell.angle_beta   90.00
_cell.angle_gamma   90.00
#
_symmetry.space_group_name_H-M   'P 1'
#
loop_
_entity.id
_entity.type
_entity.pdbx_description
1 polymer ?
#
loop_
_entity_poly.entity_id
_entity_poly.type
_entity_poly.pdbx_seq_one_letter_code
_entity_poly.pdbx_strand_id
1 'polypeptide(L)'
;LKADYWKPIQSGELDTSDTMKVQSLVSNEKSKFHTEKYRLNEPMSPHASAKKDNITIDINQIDTPKTNNHLIIEGAGGLLVPLNNKDTILNLIKKTKCEVILISKHYLGSINHSLMSIEILKNNNIPIKGILFNGEENKETEDIIVKMTGINVLGRIEIIKNLNRKKIDDIAEKIKHTFL
;
A
#
# COMPACT_ATOMS: atom_id res chain seq x y z
N LEU A 1 9.74 9.73 -8.69
CA LEU A 1 10.12 8.39 -9.16
C LEU A 1 9.67 8.13 -10.60
N LYS A 2 8.59 8.74 -11.10
CA LYS A 2 7.95 8.40 -12.39
C LYS A 2 7.62 6.89 -12.45
N ALA A 3 7.13 6.34 -11.33
CA ALA A 3 6.81 4.94 -11.17
C ALA A 3 5.47 4.60 -11.82
N ASP A 4 5.32 3.36 -12.25
CA ASP A 4 4.03 2.79 -12.58
C ASP A 4 3.25 2.44 -11.31
N TYR A 5 1.94 2.35 -11.43
CA TYR A 5 1.07 1.97 -10.32
C TYR A 5 0.23 0.74 -10.66
N TRP A 6 0.07 -0.12 -9.70
CA TRP A 6 -0.77 -1.30 -9.81
C TRP A 6 -1.42 -1.67 -8.47
N LYS A 7 -2.73 -1.81 -8.48
CA LYS A 7 -3.50 -2.37 -7.37
C LYS A 7 -4.08 -3.70 -7.83
N PRO A 8 -3.49 -4.85 -7.49
CA PRO A 8 -3.91 -6.16 -8.02
C PRO A 8 -5.37 -6.51 -7.74
N ILE A 9 -5.89 -6.06 -6.59
CA ILE A 9 -7.23 -6.40 -6.10
C ILE A 9 -7.93 -5.11 -5.64
N GLN A 10 -9.05 -4.78 -6.27
CA GLN A 10 -9.96 -3.70 -5.89
C GLN A 10 -11.26 -4.32 -5.35
N SER A 11 -11.71 -3.87 -4.17
CA SER A 11 -12.98 -4.26 -3.57
C SER A 11 -13.85 -3.02 -3.37
N GLY A 12 -14.97 -2.98 -4.08
CA GLY A 12 -15.89 -1.83 -4.11
C GLY A 12 -15.36 -0.64 -4.90
N GLU A 13 -16.21 0.38 -5.02
CA GLU A 13 -15.92 1.67 -5.69
C GLU A 13 -15.36 1.50 -7.11
N LEU A 14 -15.88 0.55 -7.90
CA LEU A 14 -15.31 0.19 -9.20
C LEU A 14 -15.36 1.33 -10.23
N ASP A 15 -16.34 2.25 -10.12
CA ASP A 15 -16.46 3.42 -10.97
C ASP A 15 -15.52 4.57 -10.60
N THR A 16 -14.94 4.49 -9.40
CA THR A 16 -13.98 5.46 -8.85
C THR A 16 -12.85 4.74 -8.14
N SER A 17 -12.28 3.71 -8.79
CA SER A 17 -11.28 2.84 -8.19
C SER A 17 -10.03 3.62 -7.73
N ASP A 18 -9.25 3.00 -6.83
CA ASP A 18 -8.02 3.65 -6.36
C ASP A 18 -7.04 3.90 -7.51
N THR A 19 -6.97 3.00 -8.50
CA THR A 19 -6.21 3.23 -9.74
C THR A 19 -6.66 4.50 -10.45
N MET A 20 -7.97 4.73 -10.60
CA MET A 20 -8.50 5.95 -11.23
C MET A 20 -8.21 7.19 -10.40
N LYS A 21 -8.34 7.11 -9.07
CA LYS A 21 -8.00 8.23 -8.16
C LYS A 21 -6.52 8.59 -8.28
N VAL A 22 -5.62 7.61 -8.20
CA VAL A 22 -4.17 7.85 -8.34
C VAL A 22 -3.84 8.42 -9.71
N GLN A 23 -4.40 7.87 -10.79
CA GLN A 23 -4.21 8.38 -12.14
C GLN A 23 -4.64 9.84 -12.29
N SER A 24 -5.74 10.24 -11.66
CA SER A 24 -6.22 11.62 -11.70
C SER A 24 -5.30 12.62 -10.99
N LEU A 25 -4.48 12.15 -10.05
CA LEU A 25 -3.60 12.96 -9.20
C LEU A 25 -2.15 13.02 -9.71
N VAL A 26 -1.72 12.06 -10.54
CA VAL A 26 -0.36 12.05 -11.10
C VAL A 26 -0.25 13.05 -12.24
N SER A 27 0.80 13.88 -12.20
CA SER A 27 1.02 14.97 -13.17
C SER A 27 1.91 14.60 -14.34
N ASN A 28 2.70 13.51 -14.23
CA ASN A 28 3.64 13.12 -15.27
C ASN A 28 3.03 12.12 -16.27
N GLU A 29 3.53 12.14 -17.52
CA GLU A 29 3.05 11.28 -18.62
C GLU A 29 3.80 9.95 -18.73
N LYS A 30 4.79 9.68 -17.85
CA LYS A 30 5.64 8.49 -17.92
C LYS A 30 5.09 7.31 -17.11
N SER A 31 4.30 7.62 -16.08
CA SER A 31 3.69 6.60 -15.23
C SER A 31 2.55 5.88 -15.94
N LYS A 32 2.56 4.57 -15.88
CA LYS A 32 1.48 3.72 -16.38
C LYS A 32 0.65 3.20 -15.20
N PHE A 33 -0.65 3.05 -15.44
CA PHE A 33 -1.61 2.56 -14.47
C PHE A 33 -2.12 1.21 -14.95
N HIS A 34 -1.73 0.15 -14.24
CA HIS A 34 -2.06 -1.21 -14.65
C HIS A 34 -3.43 -1.61 -14.10
N THR A 35 -4.19 -2.33 -14.92
CA THR A 35 -5.53 -2.81 -14.56
C THR A 35 -5.46 -3.82 -13.40
N GLU A 36 -6.41 -3.73 -12.48
CA GLU A 36 -6.59 -4.68 -11.39
C GLU A 36 -6.86 -6.09 -11.94
N LYS A 37 -6.27 -7.11 -11.34
CA LYS A 37 -6.55 -8.51 -11.71
C LYS A 37 -7.92 -8.94 -11.22
N TYR A 38 -8.30 -8.51 -10.01
CA TYR A 38 -9.62 -8.78 -9.43
C TYR A 38 -10.33 -7.44 -9.12
N ARG A 39 -11.51 -7.29 -9.70
CA ARG A 39 -12.42 -6.16 -9.50
C ARG A 39 -13.68 -6.72 -8.85
N LEU A 40 -13.84 -6.48 -7.55
CA LEU A 40 -14.89 -7.05 -6.71
C LEU A 40 -15.91 -5.97 -6.37
N ASN A 41 -17.20 -6.30 -6.40
CA ASN A 41 -18.29 -5.31 -6.34
C ASN A 41 -18.45 -4.69 -4.94
N GLU A 42 -18.23 -5.44 -3.88
CA GLU A 42 -18.56 -4.98 -2.54
C GLU A 42 -17.34 -4.34 -1.81
N PRO A 43 -17.52 -3.20 -1.10
CA PRO A 43 -16.47 -2.53 -0.35
C PRO A 43 -16.21 -3.24 0.99
N MET A 44 -15.63 -4.43 0.92
CA MET A 44 -15.29 -5.24 2.09
C MET A 44 -13.96 -5.96 1.87
N SER A 45 -13.56 -6.80 2.84
CA SER A 45 -12.33 -7.59 2.69
C SER A 45 -12.37 -8.45 1.42
N PRO A 46 -11.24 -8.62 0.71
CA PRO A 46 -11.22 -9.29 -0.59
C PRO A 46 -11.89 -10.67 -0.61
N HIS A 47 -11.61 -11.53 0.39
CA HIS A 47 -12.24 -12.86 0.44
C HIS A 47 -13.77 -12.81 0.56
N ALA A 48 -14.28 -11.84 1.33
CA ALA A 48 -15.73 -11.71 1.54
C ALA A 48 -16.42 -11.13 0.30
N SER A 49 -15.81 -10.14 -0.34
CA SER A 49 -16.31 -9.56 -1.59
C SER A 49 -16.29 -10.59 -2.71
N ALA A 50 -15.19 -11.33 -2.86
CA ALA A 50 -15.06 -12.41 -3.85
C ALA A 50 -16.12 -13.50 -3.66
N LYS A 51 -16.40 -13.87 -2.39
CA LYS A 51 -17.48 -14.84 -2.09
C LYS A 51 -18.85 -14.35 -2.55
N LYS A 52 -19.17 -13.06 -2.37
CA LYS A 52 -20.43 -12.48 -2.86
C LYS A 52 -20.51 -12.47 -4.38
N ASP A 53 -19.39 -12.25 -5.04
CA ASP A 53 -19.30 -12.26 -6.50
C ASP A 53 -19.19 -13.69 -7.09
N ASN A 54 -19.23 -14.73 -6.24
CA ASN A 54 -19.00 -16.14 -6.62
C ASN A 54 -17.64 -16.36 -7.30
N ILE A 55 -16.62 -15.63 -6.87
CA ILE A 55 -15.24 -15.71 -7.34
C ILE A 55 -14.35 -16.25 -6.22
N THR A 56 -13.31 -16.99 -6.58
CA THR A 56 -12.21 -17.33 -5.69
C THR A 56 -10.95 -16.63 -6.17
N ILE A 57 -10.34 -15.82 -5.29
CA ILE A 57 -9.06 -15.19 -5.61
C ILE A 57 -7.97 -16.26 -5.57
N ASP A 58 -7.28 -16.46 -6.69
CA ASP A 58 -6.11 -17.32 -6.80
C ASP A 58 -4.86 -16.44 -7.00
N ILE A 59 -3.99 -16.39 -5.99
CA ILE A 59 -2.77 -15.58 -6.06
C ILE A 59 -1.83 -16.04 -7.18
N ASN A 60 -1.90 -17.30 -7.61
CA ASN A 60 -1.07 -17.82 -8.69
C ASN A 60 -1.41 -17.18 -10.04
N GLN A 61 -2.64 -16.70 -10.20
CA GLN A 61 -3.09 -15.98 -11.39
C GLN A 61 -2.81 -14.47 -11.35
N ILE A 62 -2.24 -13.96 -10.26
CA ILE A 62 -1.87 -12.55 -10.12
C ILE A 62 -0.43 -12.37 -10.60
N ASP A 63 -0.25 -12.06 -11.87
CA ASP A 63 1.07 -11.83 -12.44
C ASP A 63 1.45 -10.36 -12.36
N THR A 64 2.66 -10.09 -11.84
CA THR A 64 3.18 -8.73 -11.75
C THR A 64 3.36 -8.13 -13.15
N PRO A 65 2.84 -6.93 -13.41
CA PRO A 65 3.01 -6.26 -14.70
C PRO A 65 4.49 -6.10 -15.06
N LYS A 66 4.82 -6.37 -16.33
CA LYS A 66 6.16 -6.14 -16.86
C LYS A 66 6.33 -4.66 -17.20
N THR A 67 7.29 -4.01 -16.59
CA THR A 67 7.61 -2.60 -16.84
C THR A 67 9.10 -2.35 -16.68
N ASN A 68 9.61 -1.31 -17.38
CA ASN A 68 10.96 -0.78 -17.19
C ASN A 68 11.01 0.35 -16.17
N ASN A 69 9.85 0.76 -15.63
CA ASN A 69 9.75 1.75 -14.57
C ASN A 69 9.79 1.06 -13.19
N HIS A 70 10.01 1.83 -12.14
CA HIS A 70 9.65 1.37 -10.81
C HIS A 70 8.15 1.05 -10.77
N LEU A 71 7.76 0.02 -10.05
CA LEU A 71 6.36 -0.37 -9.91
C LEU A 71 5.93 -0.21 -8.45
N ILE A 72 4.94 0.63 -8.20
CA ILE A 72 4.28 0.74 -6.91
C ILE A 72 3.09 -0.22 -6.91
N ILE A 73 3.10 -1.17 -5.97
CA ILE A 73 2.02 -2.16 -5.80
C ILE A 73 1.25 -1.79 -4.53
N GLU A 74 -0.04 -1.50 -4.66
CA GLU A 74 -0.90 -1.22 -3.52
C GLU A 74 -1.66 -2.47 -3.07
N GLY A 75 -1.52 -2.84 -1.80
CA GLY A 75 -2.27 -3.95 -1.20
C GLY A 75 -3.72 -3.56 -0.87
N ALA A 76 -4.58 -4.56 -0.75
CA ALA A 76 -5.97 -4.39 -0.32
C ALA A 76 -6.09 -4.63 1.21
N GLY A 77 -5.80 -3.62 2.00
CA GLY A 77 -5.78 -3.67 3.47
C GLY A 77 -4.43 -4.09 4.05
N GLY A 78 -4.44 -4.60 5.29
CA GLY A 78 -3.21 -4.97 6.01
C GLY A 78 -2.65 -6.33 5.61
N LEU A 79 -1.45 -6.65 6.12
CA LEU A 79 -0.65 -7.83 5.73
C LEU A 79 -1.41 -9.16 5.85
N LEU A 80 -2.19 -9.32 6.91
CA LEU A 80 -2.93 -10.57 7.19
C LEU A 80 -4.38 -10.54 6.70
N VAL A 81 -4.77 -9.54 5.89
CA VAL A 81 -6.10 -9.54 5.26
C VAL A 81 -6.22 -10.75 4.34
N PRO A 82 -7.24 -11.60 4.53
CA PRO A 82 -7.40 -12.80 3.74
C PRO A 82 -7.87 -12.49 2.32
N LEU A 83 -7.25 -13.14 1.35
CA LEU A 83 -7.64 -13.14 -0.06
C LEU A 83 -8.58 -14.32 -0.38
N ASN A 84 -8.35 -15.43 0.27
CA ASN A 84 -9.14 -16.67 0.22
C ASN A 84 -8.97 -17.44 1.53
N ASN A 85 -9.36 -18.71 1.59
CA ASN A 85 -9.25 -19.54 2.80
C ASN A 85 -7.81 -19.93 3.21
N LYS A 86 -6.80 -19.63 2.37
CA LYS A 86 -5.41 -20.03 2.58
C LYS A 86 -4.42 -18.87 2.50
N ASP A 87 -4.72 -17.91 1.62
CA ASP A 87 -3.80 -16.85 1.27
C ASP A 87 -4.22 -15.51 1.85
N THR A 88 -3.23 -14.71 2.21
CA THR A 88 -3.36 -13.33 2.69
C THR A 88 -2.57 -12.37 1.78
N ILE A 89 -2.67 -11.09 2.03
CA ILE A 89 -1.82 -10.07 1.38
C ILE A 89 -0.33 -10.40 1.56
N LEU A 90 0.07 -10.95 2.72
CA LEU A 90 1.46 -11.37 2.96
C LEU A 90 1.94 -12.42 1.93
N ASN A 91 1.07 -13.38 1.58
CA ASN A 91 1.41 -14.39 0.56
C ASN A 91 1.58 -13.75 -0.82
N LEU A 92 0.76 -12.75 -1.15
CA LEU A 92 0.91 -11.98 -2.39
C LEU A 92 2.22 -11.18 -2.41
N ILE A 93 2.60 -10.53 -1.30
CA ILE A 93 3.88 -9.83 -1.17
C ILE A 93 5.05 -10.78 -1.39
N LYS A 94 5.01 -11.98 -0.78
CA LYS A 94 6.04 -13.02 -1.00
C LYS A 94 6.15 -13.43 -2.47
N LYS A 95 5.01 -13.57 -3.15
CA LYS A 95 4.99 -13.92 -4.58
C LYS A 95 5.60 -12.84 -5.45
N THR A 96 5.27 -11.57 -5.19
CA THR A 96 5.79 -10.43 -5.97
C THR A 96 7.26 -10.12 -5.69
N LYS A 97 7.80 -10.62 -4.57
CA LYS A 97 9.20 -10.39 -4.12
C LYS A 97 9.56 -8.91 -4.04
N CYS A 98 8.59 -8.06 -3.70
CA CYS A 98 8.80 -6.63 -3.58
C CYS A 98 9.33 -6.24 -2.20
N GLU A 99 10.00 -5.09 -2.14
CA GLU A 99 10.32 -4.39 -0.91
C GLU A 99 9.07 -3.66 -0.41
N VAL A 100 8.87 -3.58 0.91
CA VAL A 100 7.65 -3.01 1.51
C VAL A 100 7.93 -1.63 2.09
N ILE A 101 7.06 -0.68 1.80
CA ILE A 101 6.91 0.58 2.52
C ILE A 101 5.68 0.44 3.42
N LEU A 102 5.88 0.54 4.74
CA LEU A 102 4.78 0.49 5.68
C LEU A 102 4.17 1.88 5.86
N ILE A 103 2.86 1.99 5.65
CA ILE A 103 2.11 3.24 5.94
C ILE A 103 1.46 3.09 7.31
N SER A 104 1.81 3.97 8.24
CA SER A 104 1.27 3.97 9.60
C SER A 104 0.46 5.24 9.85
N LYS A 105 -0.86 5.10 9.96
CA LYS A 105 -1.75 6.19 10.37
C LYS A 105 -1.87 6.20 11.90
N HIS A 106 -1.89 7.40 12.52
CA HIS A 106 -2.04 7.53 13.96
C HIS A 106 -3.49 7.34 14.40
N TYR A 107 -3.68 6.42 15.34
CA TYR A 107 -4.94 6.17 16.08
C TYR A 107 -4.64 5.31 17.31
N LEU A 108 -5.59 5.18 18.24
CA LEU A 108 -5.42 4.30 19.40
C LEU A 108 -5.24 2.85 18.96
N GLY A 109 -4.06 2.28 19.24
CA GLY A 109 -3.66 0.94 18.76
C GLY A 109 -2.67 0.93 17.60
N SER A 110 -2.34 2.08 16.98
CA SER A 110 -1.44 2.15 15.83
C SER A 110 -0.02 1.69 16.14
N ILE A 111 0.48 1.91 17.37
CA ILE A 111 1.77 1.38 17.82
C ILE A 111 1.77 -0.15 17.68
N ASN A 112 0.79 -0.82 18.31
CA ASN A 112 0.67 -2.27 18.26
C ASN A 112 0.58 -2.79 16.81
N HIS A 113 -0.27 -2.18 15.98
CA HIS A 113 -0.43 -2.61 14.58
C HIS A 113 0.84 -2.39 13.75
N SER A 114 1.57 -1.30 13.99
CA SER A 114 2.84 -1.04 13.30
C SER A 114 3.92 -2.05 13.73
N LEU A 115 4.06 -2.28 15.03
CA LEU A 115 5.01 -3.26 15.57
C LEU A 115 4.72 -4.66 15.06
N MET A 116 3.45 -5.11 15.11
CA MET A 116 3.04 -6.42 14.58
C MET A 116 3.34 -6.56 13.09
N SER A 117 3.07 -5.51 12.30
CA SER A 117 3.33 -5.53 10.86
C SER A 117 4.82 -5.65 10.56
N ILE A 118 5.66 -4.89 11.27
CA ILE A 118 7.12 -4.94 11.12
C ILE A 118 7.66 -6.31 11.53
N GLU A 119 7.18 -6.85 12.65
CA GLU A 119 7.55 -8.18 13.15
C GLU A 119 7.21 -9.27 12.13
N ILE A 120 5.99 -9.26 11.58
CA ILE A 120 5.55 -10.22 10.55
C ILE A 120 6.44 -10.13 9.31
N LEU A 121 6.75 -8.93 8.84
CA LEU A 121 7.60 -8.75 7.66
C LEU A 121 9.02 -9.28 7.92
N LYS A 122 9.62 -8.95 9.08
CA LYS A 122 10.96 -9.43 9.48
C LYS A 122 11.00 -10.95 9.58
N ASN A 123 10.03 -11.56 10.28
CA ASN A 123 9.97 -13.02 10.46
C ASN A 123 9.73 -13.79 9.15
N ASN A 124 9.27 -13.11 8.12
CA ASN A 124 9.09 -13.68 6.79
C ASN A 124 10.21 -13.29 5.80
N ASN A 125 11.29 -12.65 6.28
CA ASN A 125 12.43 -12.20 5.48
C ASN A 125 12.02 -11.28 4.31
N ILE A 126 10.98 -10.44 4.52
CA ILE A 126 10.53 -9.48 3.52
C ILE A 126 11.26 -8.16 3.76
N PRO A 127 11.98 -7.64 2.75
CA PRO A 127 12.67 -6.36 2.88
C PRO A 127 11.70 -5.22 3.18
N ILE A 128 12.04 -4.39 4.16
CA ILE A 128 11.27 -3.20 4.51
C ILE A 128 12.14 -1.98 4.18
N LYS A 129 11.71 -1.19 3.20
CA LYS A 129 12.41 0.07 2.84
C LYS A 129 12.32 1.08 3.98
N GLY A 130 11.17 1.14 4.63
CA GLY A 130 10.93 2.01 5.78
C GLY A 130 9.46 2.20 6.09
N ILE A 131 9.20 3.11 7.03
CA ILE A 131 7.86 3.52 7.44
C ILE A 131 7.57 4.96 7.01
N LEU A 132 6.36 5.20 6.50
CA LEU A 132 5.82 6.52 6.22
C LEU A 132 4.66 6.76 7.17
N PHE A 133 4.76 7.78 8.02
CA PHE A 133 3.67 8.14 8.92
C PHE A 133 2.60 8.96 8.20
N ASN A 134 1.34 8.75 8.56
CA ASN A 134 0.21 9.46 7.97
C ASN A 134 -0.68 10.06 9.07
N GLY A 135 -0.88 11.36 9.03
CA GLY A 135 -1.65 12.14 10.00
C GLY A 135 -0.84 13.24 10.66
N GLU A 136 -1.45 13.86 11.68
CA GLU A 136 -0.77 14.85 12.51
C GLU A 136 0.41 14.21 13.26
N GLU A 137 1.40 15.03 13.60
CA GLU A 137 2.56 14.55 14.34
C GLU A 137 2.15 13.97 15.70
N ASN A 138 2.66 12.76 15.96
CA ASN A 138 2.60 12.15 17.30
C ASN A 138 3.99 11.60 17.63
N LYS A 139 4.83 12.47 18.14
CA LYS A 139 6.23 12.19 18.38
C LYS A 139 6.43 10.96 19.28
N GLU A 140 5.67 10.85 20.37
CA GLU A 140 5.78 9.70 21.28
C GLU A 140 5.48 8.36 20.60
N THR A 141 4.44 8.35 19.75
CA THR A 141 4.07 7.17 18.96
C THR A 141 5.14 6.82 17.93
N GLU A 142 5.65 7.81 17.21
CA GLU A 142 6.64 7.61 16.16
C GLU A 142 7.98 7.18 16.74
N ASP A 143 8.46 7.88 17.77
CA ASP A 143 9.74 7.61 18.43
C ASP A 143 9.77 6.20 19.02
N ILE A 144 8.69 5.74 19.68
CA ILE A 144 8.69 4.38 20.25
C ILE A 144 8.69 3.29 19.18
N ILE A 145 7.94 3.47 18.07
CA ILE A 145 7.96 2.51 16.96
C ILE A 145 9.38 2.40 16.37
N VAL A 146 10.02 3.54 16.12
CA VAL A 146 11.38 3.59 15.56
C VAL A 146 12.38 2.98 16.53
N LYS A 147 12.32 3.35 17.82
CA LYS A 147 13.25 2.86 18.86
C LYS A 147 13.15 1.35 19.05
N MET A 148 11.95 0.79 19.03
CA MET A 148 11.73 -0.65 19.21
C MET A 148 12.12 -1.48 17.99
N THR A 149 12.04 -0.92 16.79
CA THR A 149 12.17 -1.69 15.55
C THR A 149 13.44 -1.41 14.76
N GLY A 150 14.05 -0.25 14.98
CA GLY A 150 15.16 0.25 14.16
C GLY A 150 14.76 0.56 12.70
N ILE A 151 13.44 0.71 12.42
CA ILE A 151 12.97 0.95 11.07
C ILE A 151 13.38 2.35 10.58
N ASN A 152 13.74 2.43 9.29
CA ASN A 152 14.02 3.71 8.65
C ASN A 152 12.71 4.53 8.47
N VAL A 153 12.73 5.81 8.85
CA VAL A 153 11.60 6.73 8.63
C VAL A 153 11.77 7.40 7.27
N LEU A 154 10.80 7.19 6.38
CA LEU A 154 10.79 7.80 5.04
C LEU A 154 10.15 9.19 5.04
N GLY A 155 9.40 9.53 6.09
CA GLY A 155 8.77 10.84 6.23
C GLY A 155 7.38 10.74 6.85
N ARG A 156 6.66 11.88 6.78
CA ARG A 156 5.27 12.01 7.21
C ARG A 156 4.45 12.74 6.15
N ILE A 157 3.24 12.27 5.95
CA ILE A 157 2.22 12.95 5.15
C ILE A 157 1.07 13.31 6.05
N GLU A 158 0.85 14.61 6.24
CA GLU A 158 -0.29 15.14 7.02
C GLU A 158 -1.62 14.89 6.30
N ILE A 159 -2.73 15.03 7.04
CA ILE A 159 -4.07 14.97 6.45
C ILE A 159 -4.29 16.20 5.58
N ILE A 160 -4.53 15.97 4.30
CA ILE A 160 -4.68 17.04 3.31
C ILE A 160 -6.15 17.21 2.96
N LYS A 161 -6.70 18.37 3.28
CA LYS A 161 -8.02 18.77 2.79
C LYS A 161 -7.93 19.19 1.31
N ASN A 162 -8.91 18.75 0.50
CA ASN A 162 -9.01 19.09 -0.92
C ASN A 162 -7.72 18.70 -1.69
N LEU A 163 -7.41 17.40 -1.68
CA LEU A 163 -6.26 16.84 -2.38
C LEU A 163 -6.36 17.14 -3.89
N ASN A 164 -5.24 17.61 -4.48
CA ASN A 164 -5.13 17.88 -5.90
C ASN A 164 -3.69 17.65 -6.39
N ARG A 165 -3.46 17.68 -7.71
CA ARG A 165 -2.16 17.41 -8.32
C ARG A 165 -1.05 18.29 -7.75
N LYS A 166 -1.28 19.59 -7.61
CA LYS A 166 -0.26 20.52 -7.09
C LYS A 166 0.18 20.15 -5.68
N LYS A 167 -0.77 19.85 -4.79
CA LYS A 167 -0.44 19.41 -3.41
C LYS A 167 0.33 18.10 -3.39
N ILE A 168 0.01 17.15 -4.29
CA ILE A 168 0.76 15.91 -4.42
C ILE A 168 2.19 16.19 -4.89
N ASP A 169 2.38 17.05 -5.89
CA ASP A 169 3.70 17.43 -6.39
C ASP A 169 4.53 18.11 -5.29
N ASP A 170 3.93 19.03 -4.53
CA ASP A 170 4.58 19.73 -3.40
C ASP A 170 5.05 18.73 -2.31
N ILE A 171 4.24 17.70 -2.01
CA ILE A 171 4.59 16.66 -1.04
C ILE A 171 5.68 15.75 -1.60
N ALA A 172 5.51 15.31 -2.86
CA ALA A 172 6.49 14.46 -3.52
C ALA A 172 7.88 15.11 -3.53
N GLU A 173 7.97 16.42 -3.79
CA GLU A 173 9.23 17.16 -3.72
C GLU A 173 9.86 17.14 -2.32
N LYS A 174 9.06 17.23 -1.26
CA LYS A 174 9.56 17.20 0.13
C LYS A 174 10.16 15.85 0.52
N ILE A 175 9.57 14.74 0.05
CA ILE A 175 9.95 13.39 0.49
C ILE A 175 10.74 12.60 -0.58
N LYS A 176 10.91 13.11 -1.80
CA LYS A 176 11.54 12.35 -2.89
C LYS A 176 12.94 11.84 -2.57
N HIS A 177 13.72 12.58 -1.78
CA HIS A 177 15.09 12.22 -1.42
C HIS A 177 15.18 10.97 -0.55
N THR A 178 14.09 10.57 0.12
CA THR A 178 14.04 9.36 0.94
C THR A 178 13.78 8.09 0.12
N PHE A 179 13.42 8.24 -1.16
CA PHE A 179 13.13 7.13 -2.07
C PHE A 179 14.19 6.93 -3.17
N LEU A 180 15.13 7.86 -3.27
CA LEU A 180 16.26 7.80 -4.20
C LEU A 180 17.49 7.24 -3.51
#